data_3082c5be8cab3683ae44eb18ed244aea
#
_entry.id   3082c5be8cab3683ae44eb18ed244aea
#
_cell.length_a   1.000
_cell.length_b   1.000
_cell.length_c   1.000
_cell.angle_alpha   90.00
_cell.angle_beta   90.00
_cell.angle_gamma   90.00
#
_symmetry.space_group_name_H-M   'P 1'
#
loop_
_entity.id
_entity.type
_entity.pdbx_description
1 polymer ?
#
loop_
_entity_poly.entity_id
_entity_poly.type
_entity_poly.pdbx_seq_one_letter_code
_entity_poly.pdbx_strand_id
1 'polypeptide(L)'
;MRKIVVYELLSLDGVAEDPDTFFPDWDDAMDANLAAVIATQDAVILGRRSYTEWAQFWPGSQIQPFATFINGVTKYVATSTPLDRDWAHATVLGGGLVEFVRDLKQQRGGDVGVHASISVAQALLAADVVDELRLVIAPRIAGRGRRLLDGLPSIQLESIRSEISPTGYLLVDYRVIR
;
A
#
# COMPACT_ATOMS: atom_id res chain seq x y z
N MET A 1 15.22 -7.13 10.72
CA MET A 1 14.84 -5.81 10.18
C MET A 1 13.49 -5.98 9.52
N ARG A 2 12.53 -5.11 9.79
CA ARG A 2 11.18 -5.13 9.18
C ARG A 2 11.28 -4.66 7.73
N LYS A 3 10.51 -5.25 6.83
CA LYS A 3 10.41 -4.77 5.45
C LYS A 3 9.33 -3.70 5.33
N ILE A 4 9.54 -2.75 4.44
CA ILE A 4 8.52 -1.82 3.97
C ILE A 4 8.01 -2.36 2.64
N VAL A 5 6.73 -2.70 2.61
CA VAL A 5 6.07 -3.31 1.46
C VAL A 5 4.99 -2.35 0.96
N VAL A 6 5.17 -1.84 -0.24
CA VAL A 6 4.15 -1.04 -0.93
C VAL A 6 3.24 -2.01 -1.69
N TYR A 7 1.95 -1.98 -1.37
CA TYR A 7 0.92 -2.72 -2.09
C TYR A 7 -0.06 -1.75 -2.74
N GLU A 8 -0.15 -1.78 -4.06
CA GLU A 8 -1.00 -0.86 -4.81
C GLU A 8 -1.74 -1.53 -5.96
N LEU A 9 -2.93 -1.00 -6.23
CA LEU A 9 -3.77 -1.35 -7.36
C LEU A 9 -3.53 -0.33 -8.47
N LEU A 10 -3.08 -0.77 -9.63
CA LEU A 10 -2.72 0.10 -10.74
C LEU A 10 -3.53 -0.21 -12.00
N SER A 11 -3.82 0.82 -12.79
CA SER A 11 -4.13 0.63 -14.21
C SER A 11 -2.86 0.26 -14.99
N LEU A 12 -3.02 -0.21 -16.23
CA LEU A 12 -1.88 -0.55 -17.10
C LEU A 12 -0.95 0.66 -17.35
N ASP A 13 -1.51 1.88 -17.38
CA ASP A 13 -0.76 3.13 -17.52
C ASP A 13 -0.29 3.72 -16.17
N GLY A 14 -0.35 2.91 -15.09
CA GLY A 14 0.27 3.22 -13.79
C GLY A 14 -0.51 4.13 -12.86
N VAL A 15 -1.77 4.43 -13.16
CA VAL A 15 -2.65 5.22 -12.28
C VAL A 15 -3.02 4.40 -11.06
N ALA A 16 -2.85 4.98 -9.87
CA ALA A 16 -3.20 4.40 -8.57
C ALA A 16 -4.37 5.13 -7.88
N GLU A 17 -4.73 6.32 -8.36
CA GLU A 17 -5.85 7.11 -7.84
C GLU A 17 -7.18 6.50 -8.27
N ASP A 18 -8.15 6.45 -7.33
CA ASP A 18 -9.51 5.97 -7.56
C ASP A 18 -9.58 4.61 -8.27
N PRO A 19 -8.94 3.55 -7.72
CA PRO A 19 -8.82 2.25 -8.39
C PRO A 19 -10.17 1.60 -8.71
N ASP A 20 -11.23 1.89 -7.99
CA ASP A 20 -12.59 1.39 -8.26
C ASP A 20 -13.06 1.69 -9.68
N THR A 21 -12.53 2.73 -10.30
CA THR A 21 -12.88 3.12 -11.67
C THR A 21 -12.34 2.16 -12.74
N PHE A 22 -11.28 1.38 -12.40
CA PHE A 22 -10.65 0.44 -13.35
C PHE A 22 -10.45 -0.97 -12.77
N PHE A 23 -11.00 -1.25 -11.57
CA PHE A 23 -11.07 -2.58 -10.96
C PHE A 23 -12.53 -3.04 -10.80
N PRO A 24 -13.24 -3.36 -11.90
CA PRO A 24 -14.64 -3.81 -11.81
C PRO A 24 -14.78 -5.25 -11.34
N ASP A 25 -13.69 -6.05 -11.47
CA ASP A 25 -13.66 -7.47 -11.15
C ASP A 25 -12.62 -7.72 -10.07
N TRP A 26 -12.86 -8.73 -9.26
CA TRP A 26 -11.94 -9.20 -8.24
C TRP A 26 -12.11 -10.70 -8.09
N ASP A 27 -11.07 -11.48 -8.39
CA ASP A 27 -11.12 -12.93 -8.40
C ASP A 27 -10.41 -13.58 -7.20
N ASP A 28 -10.59 -14.89 -7.04
CA ASP A 28 -10.03 -15.65 -5.92
C ASP A 28 -8.48 -15.62 -5.88
N ALA A 29 -7.81 -15.49 -7.03
CA ALA A 29 -6.36 -15.36 -7.07
C ALA A 29 -5.90 -14.01 -6.52
N MET A 30 -6.66 -12.94 -6.77
CA MET A 30 -6.42 -11.62 -6.21
C MET A 30 -6.67 -11.61 -4.69
N ASP A 31 -7.71 -12.29 -4.22
CA ASP A 31 -7.98 -12.47 -2.78
C ASP A 31 -6.84 -13.24 -2.10
N ALA A 32 -6.41 -14.34 -2.67
CA ALA A 32 -5.29 -15.13 -2.15
C ALA A 32 -3.97 -14.32 -2.12
N ASN A 33 -3.73 -13.54 -3.16
CA ASN A 33 -2.59 -12.62 -3.24
C ASN A 33 -2.63 -11.58 -2.13
N LEU A 34 -3.76 -10.90 -1.95
CA LEU A 34 -3.93 -9.91 -0.88
C LEU A 34 -3.77 -10.54 0.50
N ALA A 35 -4.39 -11.69 0.73
CA ALA A 35 -4.27 -12.43 1.99
C ALA A 35 -2.80 -12.77 2.31
N ALA A 36 -2.02 -13.22 1.32
CA ALA A 36 -0.61 -13.53 1.50
C ALA A 36 0.23 -12.28 1.83
N VAL A 37 -0.08 -11.14 1.21
CA VAL A 37 0.61 -9.87 1.46
C VAL A 37 0.36 -9.37 2.88
N ILE A 38 -0.90 -9.32 3.31
CA ILE A 38 -1.27 -8.79 4.63
C ILE A 38 -0.91 -9.72 5.79
N ALA A 39 -0.79 -11.04 5.53
CA ALA A 39 -0.45 -12.01 6.57
C ALA A 39 0.93 -11.79 7.22
N THR A 40 1.84 -11.11 6.55
CA THR A 40 3.17 -10.79 7.07
C THR A 40 3.23 -9.44 7.80
N GLN A 41 2.18 -8.63 7.69
CA GLN A 41 2.17 -7.24 8.16
C GLN A 41 1.54 -7.11 9.54
N ASP A 42 2.21 -6.38 10.44
CA ASP A 42 1.70 -6.03 11.77
C ASP A 42 1.53 -4.51 11.97
N ALA A 43 1.87 -3.72 10.97
CA ALA A 43 1.65 -2.29 10.92
C ALA A 43 1.41 -1.81 9.50
N VAL A 44 0.70 -0.69 9.35
CA VAL A 44 0.54 0.02 8.08
C VAL A 44 0.85 1.49 8.25
N ILE A 45 1.28 2.13 7.16
CA ILE A 45 1.47 3.57 7.08
C ILE A 45 0.45 4.13 6.09
N LEU A 46 -0.31 5.11 6.52
CA LEU A 46 -1.30 5.80 5.72
C LEU A 46 -0.98 7.30 5.63
N GLY A 47 -1.23 7.88 4.48
CA GLY A 47 -1.32 9.33 4.34
C GLY A 47 -2.64 9.87 4.90
N ARG A 48 -2.70 11.18 5.14
CA ARG A 48 -3.88 11.85 5.71
C ARG A 48 -5.15 11.57 4.90
N ARG A 49 -5.10 11.73 3.59
CA ARG A 49 -6.27 11.54 2.72
C ARG A 49 -6.79 10.10 2.80
N SER A 50 -5.91 9.12 2.65
CA SER A 50 -6.28 7.70 2.77
C SER A 50 -6.86 7.39 4.15
N TYR A 51 -6.27 7.94 5.22
CA TYR A 51 -6.80 7.77 6.57
C TYR A 51 -8.24 8.29 6.70
N THR A 52 -8.50 9.51 6.26
CA THR A 52 -9.83 10.14 6.38
C THR A 52 -10.90 9.35 5.63
N GLU A 53 -10.60 8.94 4.39
CA GLU A 53 -11.51 8.15 3.56
C GLU A 53 -11.73 6.74 4.14
N TRP A 54 -10.66 6.07 4.56
CA TRP A 54 -10.69 4.70 5.04
C TRP A 54 -11.28 4.56 6.45
N ALA A 55 -11.05 5.51 7.34
CA ALA A 55 -11.67 5.54 8.66
C ALA A 55 -13.20 5.69 8.60
N GLN A 56 -13.72 6.21 7.49
CA GLN A 56 -15.16 6.27 7.25
C GLN A 56 -15.72 4.95 6.69
N PHE A 57 -14.95 4.25 5.86
CA PHE A 57 -15.42 3.09 5.10
C PHE A 57 -15.17 1.75 5.81
N TRP A 58 -13.92 1.49 6.22
CA TRP A 58 -13.50 0.16 6.66
C TRP A 58 -14.11 -0.32 7.99
N PRO A 59 -14.39 0.53 9.00
CA PRO A 59 -15.02 0.06 10.24
C PRO A 59 -16.37 -0.62 10.05
N GLY A 60 -17.13 -0.24 9.03
CA GLY A 60 -18.41 -0.83 8.67
C GLY A 60 -18.36 -1.87 7.55
N SER A 61 -17.20 -2.09 6.94
CA SER A 61 -17.06 -2.96 5.78
C SER A 61 -17.00 -4.44 6.15
N GLN A 62 -17.60 -5.28 5.29
CA GLN A 62 -17.54 -6.73 5.36
C GLN A 62 -16.65 -7.36 4.28
N ILE A 63 -15.88 -6.55 3.55
CA ILE A 63 -15.00 -7.00 2.47
C ILE A 63 -13.78 -7.70 3.07
N GLN A 64 -13.78 -9.02 3.03
CA GLN A 64 -12.69 -9.83 3.57
C GLN A 64 -11.68 -10.22 2.48
N PRO A 65 -10.41 -10.49 2.84
CA PRO A 65 -9.83 -10.49 4.19
C PRO A 65 -9.42 -9.11 4.71
N PHE A 66 -9.47 -8.08 3.87
CA PHE A 66 -8.88 -6.78 4.17
C PHE A 66 -9.57 -6.03 5.31
N ALA A 67 -10.91 -6.11 5.42
CA ALA A 67 -11.64 -5.41 6.49
C ALA A 67 -11.17 -5.84 7.90
N THR A 68 -11.02 -7.14 8.14
CA THR A 68 -10.51 -7.65 9.41
C THR A 68 -9.08 -7.19 9.67
N PHE A 69 -8.21 -7.28 8.67
CA PHE A 69 -6.81 -6.85 8.77
C PHE A 69 -6.71 -5.36 9.09
N ILE A 70 -7.29 -4.50 8.25
CA ILE A 70 -7.08 -3.05 8.35
C ILE A 70 -7.72 -2.45 9.62
N ASN A 71 -8.81 -3.04 10.12
CA ASN A 71 -9.40 -2.62 11.38
C ASN A 71 -8.58 -3.06 12.61
N GLY A 72 -7.87 -4.18 12.53
CA GLY A 72 -7.09 -4.74 13.65
C GLY A 72 -5.62 -4.34 13.68
N VAL A 73 -5.01 -3.99 12.55
CA VAL A 73 -3.58 -3.67 12.45
C VAL A 73 -3.25 -2.29 13.03
N THR A 74 -2.03 -2.11 13.55
CA THR A 74 -1.51 -0.79 13.93
C THR A 74 -1.38 0.12 12.72
N LYS A 75 -1.93 1.33 12.81
CA LYS A 75 -1.90 2.35 11.74
C LYS A 75 -1.10 3.57 12.17
N TYR A 76 -0.04 3.88 11.44
CA TYR A 76 0.71 5.12 11.57
C TYR A 76 0.29 6.09 10.47
N VAL A 77 -0.15 7.28 10.86
CA VAL A 77 -0.70 8.27 9.92
C VAL A 77 0.30 9.39 9.71
N ALA A 78 0.76 9.53 8.46
CA ALA A 78 1.63 10.62 8.04
C ALA A 78 0.79 11.90 7.84
N THR A 79 0.77 12.76 8.84
CA THR A 79 0.04 14.03 8.84
C THR A 79 0.69 15.03 9.79
N SER A 80 0.60 16.32 9.46
CA SER A 80 1.02 17.44 10.32
C SER A 80 -0.12 17.97 11.18
N THR A 81 -1.33 17.45 11.04
CA THR A 81 -2.52 17.90 11.77
C THR A 81 -3.15 16.75 12.55
N PRO A 82 -3.92 17.02 13.62
CA PRO A 82 -4.65 15.99 14.34
C PRO A 82 -5.56 15.18 13.42
N LEU A 83 -5.80 13.91 13.80
CA LEU A 83 -6.75 13.05 13.09
C LEU A 83 -8.17 13.62 13.28
N ASP A 84 -8.93 13.61 12.19
CA ASP A 84 -10.28 14.15 12.12
C ASP A 84 -11.37 13.10 12.44
N ARG A 85 -10.97 11.85 12.57
CA ARG A 85 -11.84 10.72 12.91
C ARG A 85 -11.12 9.76 13.84
N ASP A 86 -11.89 9.08 14.67
CA ASP A 86 -11.38 7.97 15.47
C ASP A 86 -11.44 6.68 14.66
N TRP A 87 -10.30 5.99 14.62
CA TRP A 87 -10.21 4.63 14.09
C TRP A 87 -9.27 3.81 14.97
N ALA A 88 -9.72 2.64 15.39
CA ALA A 88 -8.97 1.79 16.31
C ALA A 88 -7.54 1.55 15.84
N HIS A 89 -6.59 1.58 16.77
CA HIS A 89 -5.16 1.34 16.53
C HIS A 89 -4.49 2.34 15.57
N ALA A 90 -5.07 3.54 15.42
CA ALA A 90 -4.47 4.61 14.62
C ALA A 90 -3.77 5.65 15.50
N THR A 91 -2.61 6.10 15.06
CA THR A 91 -1.84 7.16 15.71
C THR A 91 -1.09 8.01 14.67
N VAL A 92 -0.93 9.29 14.95
CA VAL A 92 -0.08 10.16 14.14
C VAL A 92 1.37 9.73 14.34
N LEU A 93 2.12 9.53 13.26
CA LEU A 93 3.54 9.24 13.39
C LEU A 93 4.30 10.48 13.91
N GLY A 94 5.32 10.24 14.74
CA GLY A 94 6.15 11.32 15.27
C GLY A 94 7.27 11.70 14.31
N GLY A 95 7.51 12.99 14.12
CA GLY A 95 8.61 13.48 13.30
C GLY A 95 8.38 13.34 11.78
N GLY A 96 9.49 13.30 11.04
CA GLY A 96 9.48 13.12 9.59
C GLY A 96 9.15 11.67 9.18
N LEU A 97 8.39 11.51 8.09
CA LEU A 97 7.99 10.19 7.59
C LEU A 97 9.18 9.24 7.38
N VAL A 98 10.20 9.70 6.69
CA VAL A 98 11.37 8.85 6.32
C VAL A 98 12.17 8.43 7.55
N GLU A 99 12.41 9.35 8.49
CA GLU A 99 13.12 9.07 9.73
C GLU A 99 12.33 8.09 10.60
N PHE A 100 11.04 8.33 10.77
CA PHE A 100 10.15 7.41 11.48
C PHE A 100 10.21 5.99 10.90
N VAL A 101 10.15 5.87 9.57
CA VAL A 101 10.18 4.55 8.89
C VAL A 101 11.54 3.88 9.05
N ARG A 102 12.65 4.63 8.98
CA ARG A 102 13.99 4.07 9.25
C ARG A 102 14.11 3.50 10.66
N ASP A 103 13.60 4.21 11.65
CA ASP A 103 13.59 3.75 13.04
C ASP A 103 12.65 2.54 13.22
N LEU A 104 11.48 2.55 12.61
CA LEU A 104 10.53 1.45 12.66
C LEU A 104 11.11 0.17 12.05
N LYS A 105 11.89 0.28 10.97
CA LYS A 105 12.58 -0.87 10.35
C LYS A 105 13.56 -1.56 11.30
N GLN A 106 14.17 -0.87 12.25
CA GLN A 106 15.12 -1.44 13.21
C GLN A 106 14.42 -2.18 14.36
N GLN A 107 13.13 -1.97 14.55
CA GLN A 107 12.37 -2.63 15.61
C GLN A 107 12.07 -4.10 15.25
N ARG A 108 11.69 -4.88 16.25
CA ARG A 108 11.16 -6.23 16.04
C ARG A 108 9.71 -6.14 15.59
N GLY A 109 9.31 -7.02 14.70
CA GLY A 109 7.94 -7.10 14.19
C GLY A 109 7.87 -7.72 12.82
N GLY A 110 6.66 -7.80 12.30
CA GLY A 110 6.35 -8.19 10.93
C GLY A 110 6.67 -7.08 9.92
N ASP A 111 6.25 -7.27 8.69
CA ASP A 111 6.38 -6.27 7.63
C ASP A 111 5.50 -5.05 7.92
N VAL A 112 5.84 -3.92 7.34
CA VAL A 112 5.06 -2.68 7.40
C VAL A 112 4.48 -2.41 6.02
N GLY A 113 3.16 -2.40 5.92
CA GLY A 113 2.45 -2.14 4.68
C GLY A 113 2.29 -0.65 4.39
N VAL A 114 2.39 -0.27 3.12
CA VAL A 114 1.91 1.01 2.61
C VAL A 114 0.83 0.69 1.60
N HIS A 115 -0.39 1.08 1.90
CA HIS A 115 -1.57 0.82 1.08
C HIS A 115 -2.25 2.12 0.67
N ALA A 116 -2.72 2.24 -0.57
CA ALA A 116 -3.53 3.34 -1.11
C ALA A 116 -2.98 4.78 -0.86
N SER A 117 -1.76 4.94 -0.42
CA SER A 117 -1.19 6.23 0.01
C SER A 117 -0.09 6.66 -0.96
N ILE A 118 -0.47 7.09 -2.16
CA ILE A 118 0.43 7.39 -3.29
C ILE A 118 1.59 8.30 -2.86
N SER A 119 1.31 9.42 -2.19
CA SER A 119 2.36 10.37 -1.76
C SER A 119 3.32 9.77 -0.73
N VAL A 120 2.81 8.92 0.17
CA VAL A 120 3.64 8.19 1.15
C VAL A 120 4.53 7.19 0.43
N ALA A 121 3.96 6.39 -0.48
CA ALA A 121 4.72 5.41 -1.26
C ALA A 121 5.82 6.09 -2.10
N GLN A 122 5.49 7.20 -2.79
CA GLN A 122 6.46 7.98 -3.57
C GLN A 122 7.58 8.54 -2.69
N ALA A 123 7.26 9.14 -1.54
CA ALA A 123 8.27 9.69 -0.62
C ALA A 123 9.22 8.60 -0.09
N LEU A 124 8.69 7.43 0.25
CA LEU A 124 9.49 6.31 0.76
C LEU A 124 10.33 5.64 -0.34
N LEU A 125 9.80 5.53 -1.57
CA LEU A 125 10.57 5.06 -2.72
C LEU A 125 11.72 6.01 -3.07
N ALA A 126 11.45 7.32 -3.12
CA ALA A 126 12.47 8.33 -3.40
C ALA A 126 13.56 8.37 -2.31
N ALA A 127 13.23 8.01 -1.07
CA ALA A 127 14.17 7.97 0.07
C ALA A 127 14.91 6.63 0.22
N ASP A 128 14.71 5.69 -0.72
CA ASP A 128 15.33 4.35 -0.73
C ASP A 128 15.10 3.54 0.58
N VAL A 129 13.87 3.60 1.12
CA VAL A 129 13.51 2.86 2.34
C VAL A 129 12.50 1.73 2.09
N VAL A 130 11.91 1.65 0.90
CA VAL A 130 11.03 0.56 0.47
C VAL A 130 11.85 -0.68 0.13
N ASP A 131 11.39 -1.83 0.55
CA ASP A 131 12.06 -3.12 0.28
C ASP A 131 11.36 -3.90 -0.84
N GLU A 132 10.04 -3.85 -0.90
CA GLU A 132 9.26 -4.59 -1.89
C GLU A 132 8.09 -3.75 -2.45
N LEU A 133 7.83 -3.94 -3.76
CA LEU A 133 6.62 -3.49 -4.43
C LEU A 133 5.78 -4.72 -4.74
N ARG A 134 4.53 -4.70 -4.32
CA ARG A 134 3.52 -5.72 -4.60
C ARG A 134 2.35 -5.06 -5.33
N LEU A 135 2.26 -5.28 -6.62
CA LEU A 135 1.36 -4.55 -7.50
C LEU A 135 0.32 -5.48 -8.11
N VAL A 136 -0.92 -5.04 -8.14
CA VAL A 136 -1.98 -5.63 -8.94
C VAL A 136 -2.28 -4.66 -10.08
N ILE A 137 -2.06 -5.11 -11.32
CA ILE A 137 -2.21 -4.25 -12.50
C ILE A 137 -3.43 -4.70 -13.28
N ALA A 138 -4.41 -3.82 -13.39
CA ALA A 138 -5.62 -4.07 -14.14
C ALA A 138 -5.35 -4.07 -15.66
N PRO A 139 -6.02 -4.92 -16.45
CA PRO A 139 -5.94 -4.90 -17.91
C PRO A 139 -6.76 -3.74 -18.49
N ARG A 140 -6.54 -2.52 -17.97
CA ARG A 140 -7.25 -1.29 -18.33
C ARG A 140 -6.32 -0.09 -18.36
N ILE A 141 -6.60 0.84 -19.24
CA ILE A 141 -5.97 2.15 -19.31
C ILE A 141 -6.92 3.15 -18.65
N ALA A 142 -6.47 3.82 -17.59
CA ALA A 142 -7.24 4.86 -16.91
C ALA A 142 -7.19 6.20 -17.68
N GLY A 143 -6.08 6.51 -18.31
CA GLY A 143 -5.86 7.72 -19.11
C GLY A 143 -5.66 8.99 -18.32
N ARG A 144 -6.20 9.09 -17.11
CA ARG A 144 -6.08 10.22 -16.19
C ARG A 144 -6.03 9.75 -14.74
N GLY A 145 -5.55 10.60 -13.86
CA GLY A 145 -5.37 10.31 -12.43
C GLY A 145 -3.89 10.29 -12.03
N ARG A 146 -3.63 10.25 -10.74
CA ARG A 146 -2.26 10.23 -10.21
C ARG A 146 -1.64 8.85 -10.40
N ARG A 147 -0.44 8.84 -10.97
CA ARG A 147 0.36 7.62 -11.14
C ARG A 147 1.27 7.38 -9.95
N LEU A 148 1.45 6.11 -9.60
CA LEU A 148 2.29 5.72 -8.46
C LEU A 148 3.76 6.11 -8.67
N LEU A 149 4.29 5.93 -9.88
CA LEU A 149 5.72 6.00 -10.14
C LEU A 149 6.19 7.31 -10.79
N ASP A 150 5.28 8.29 -10.95
CA ASP A 150 5.64 9.59 -11.51
C ASP A 150 6.59 10.36 -10.58
N GLY A 151 7.59 11.01 -11.20
CA GLY A 151 8.54 11.87 -10.49
C GLY A 151 9.59 11.13 -9.65
N LEU A 152 9.63 9.80 -9.70
CA LEU A 152 10.64 9.02 -9.01
C LEU A 152 11.97 8.99 -9.76
N PRO A 153 13.10 8.86 -9.05
CA PRO A 153 14.38 8.56 -9.69
C PRO A 153 14.36 7.17 -10.33
N SER A 154 15.36 6.84 -11.13
CA SER A 154 15.55 5.47 -11.61
C SER A 154 15.82 4.54 -10.43
N ILE A 155 15.04 3.50 -10.28
CA ILE A 155 15.14 2.49 -9.21
C ILE A 155 15.27 1.12 -9.88
N GLN A 156 16.28 0.36 -9.49
CA GLN A 156 16.46 -1.01 -10.00
C GLN A 156 15.58 -1.97 -9.20
N LEU A 157 14.89 -2.85 -9.91
CA LEU A 157 13.99 -3.85 -9.34
C LEU A 157 14.43 -5.26 -9.77
N GLU A 158 14.30 -6.20 -8.84
CA GLU A 158 14.42 -7.64 -9.12
C GLU A 158 13.03 -8.27 -9.03
N SER A 159 12.65 -9.03 -10.06
CA SER A 159 11.36 -9.74 -10.05
C SER A 159 11.40 -10.89 -9.05
N ILE A 160 10.43 -10.92 -8.15
CA ILE A 160 10.20 -12.04 -7.21
C ILE A 160 9.17 -12.99 -7.80
N ARG A 161 8.06 -12.43 -8.32
CA ARG A 161 6.94 -13.20 -8.88
C ARG A 161 6.20 -12.37 -9.92
N SER A 162 5.71 -13.05 -10.94
CA SER A 162 4.71 -12.51 -11.86
C SER A 162 3.69 -13.59 -12.21
N GLU A 163 2.42 -13.24 -12.15
CA GLU A 163 1.31 -14.14 -12.38
C GLU A 163 0.17 -13.38 -13.05
N ILE A 164 -0.60 -14.07 -13.89
CA ILE A 164 -1.83 -13.54 -14.48
C ILE A 164 -3.00 -14.21 -13.78
N SER A 165 -3.89 -13.43 -13.19
CA SER A 165 -5.10 -13.95 -12.57
C SER A 165 -6.11 -14.46 -13.61
N PRO A 166 -7.08 -15.30 -13.23
CA PRO A 166 -8.10 -15.81 -14.16
C PRO A 166 -8.86 -14.72 -14.92
N THR A 167 -9.03 -13.53 -14.34
CA THR A 167 -9.69 -12.39 -14.98
C THR A 167 -8.73 -11.43 -15.70
N GLY A 168 -7.43 -11.79 -15.80
CA GLY A 168 -6.45 -11.10 -16.61
C GLY A 168 -5.66 -9.99 -15.90
N TYR A 169 -5.76 -9.88 -14.58
CA TYR A 169 -4.94 -8.94 -13.80
C TYR A 169 -3.52 -9.47 -13.62
N LEU A 170 -2.52 -8.59 -13.67
CA LEU A 170 -1.15 -8.96 -13.39
C LEU A 170 -0.87 -8.82 -11.90
N LEU A 171 -0.41 -9.89 -11.28
CA LEU A 171 0.05 -9.92 -9.89
C LEU A 171 1.57 -9.96 -9.93
N VAL A 172 2.23 -8.83 -9.60
CA VAL A 172 3.68 -8.71 -9.74
C VAL A 172 4.32 -8.24 -8.45
N ASP A 173 5.36 -8.97 -8.04
CA ASP A 173 6.13 -8.68 -6.84
C ASP A 173 7.58 -8.39 -7.22
N TYR A 174 8.10 -7.28 -6.74
CA TYR A 174 9.46 -6.84 -6.98
C TYR A 174 10.18 -6.53 -5.68
N ARG A 175 11.47 -6.86 -5.63
CA ARG A 175 12.42 -6.37 -4.63
C ARG A 175 13.10 -5.11 -5.14
N VAL A 176 13.21 -4.10 -4.30
CA VAL A 176 14.04 -2.91 -4.58
C VAL A 176 15.49 -3.27 -4.35
N ILE A 177 16.35 -3.04 -5.37
CA ILE A 177 17.78 -3.31 -5.31
C ILE A 177 18.52 -2.00 -4.98
N ARG A 178 19.39 -2.07 -3.96
CA ARG A 178 20.24 -0.96 -3.49
C ARG A 178 21.67 -1.19 -3.91
#